data_f08cf326c2c938da1cbc12d6b8cd5c7a
#
_entry.id   f08cf326c2c938da1cbc12d6b8cd5c7a
#
_cell.length_a   1.000
_cell.length_b   1.000
_cell.length_c   1.000
_cell.angle_alpha   90.00
_cell.angle_beta   90.00
_cell.angle_gamma   90.00
#
_symmetry.space_group_name_H-M   'P 1'
#
loop_
_entity.id
_entity.type
_entity.pdbx_description
1 polymer ?
#
loop_
_entity_poly.entity_id
_entity_poly.type
_entity_poly.pdbx_seq_one_letter_code
_entity_poly.pdbx_strand_id
1 'polypeptide(L)'
;MSVVTQDILDIVQNQQRWRRQECINLIASENVQSPAVQQIEGNDFMCRYAEGHPNTPEADQRYYEGTRFIDEVEALATREMIELAGCQQADVRPISGNQANTAVALALLRGGDTVLCNSIDVGGHISHNPIGVFGRRIQVRGQVLALQKENSINMAFWPTTPDGYHLDGPACVDLVEQKRPQLVILGKSMFLFPEPVNQVAEVCRAHGIPVLYDAAHVLGLILGGQFQQPFAEGAHLITASTHKTFPGPQRGVILGNMTTPEELKWWSSVDRGVMPGSSSNHHLHTIPGLALTIREM
;
A
#
# COMPACT_ATOMS: atom_id res chain seq x y z
N MET A 1 7.80 -39.89 -5.09
CA MET A 1 8.29 -38.58 -5.55
C MET A 1 9.64 -38.78 -6.23
N SER A 2 9.94 -38.04 -7.30
CA SER A 2 11.26 -38.13 -7.93
C SER A 2 12.33 -37.50 -7.01
N VAL A 3 13.60 -37.88 -7.17
CA VAL A 3 14.74 -37.33 -6.42
C VAL A 3 14.78 -35.80 -6.53
N VAL A 4 14.50 -35.25 -7.71
CA VAL A 4 14.47 -33.78 -7.98
C VAL A 4 13.38 -33.05 -7.20
N THR A 5 12.26 -33.68 -6.91
CA THR A 5 11.19 -33.10 -6.11
C THR A 5 11.54 -33.06 -4.61
N GLN A 6 12.27 -34.05 -4.15
CA GLN A 6 12.66 -34.18 -2.74
C GLN A 6 13.64 -33.06 -2.33
N ASP A 7 14.60 -32.73 -3.17
CA ASP A 7 15.58 -31.68 -2.91
C ASP A 7 14.91 -30.32 -2.62
N ILE A 8 13.87 -29.95 -3.37
CA ILE A 8 13.12 -28.71 -3.17
C ILE A 8 12.37 -28.72 -1.83
N LEU A 9 11.73 -29.85 -1.52
CA LEU A 9 11.01 -30.00 -0.25
C LEU A 9 11.96 -29.91 0.96
N ASP A 10 13.13 -30.54 0.84
CA ASP A 10 14.15 -30.51 1.91
C ASP A 10 14.67 -29.08 2.14
N ILE A 11 14.90 -28.30 1.07
CA ILE A 11 15.31 -26.90 1.21
C ILE A 11 14.24 -26.08 1.95
N VAL A 12 12.96 -26.21 1.57
CA VAL A 12 11.85 -25.49 2.21
C VAL A 12 11.71 -25.91 3.68
N GLN A 13 11.81 -27.20 3.99
CA GLN A 13 11.73 -27.72 5.35
C GLN A 13 12.92 -27.26 6.21
N ASN A 14 14.12 -27.23 5.63
CA ASN A 14 15.33 -26.73 6.32
C ASN A 14 15.20 -25.24 6.63
N GLN A 15 14.71 -24.40 5.69
CA GLN A 15 14.42 -22.98 5.94
C GLN A 15 13.41 -22.83 7.08
N GLN A 16 12.35 -23.63 7.07
CA GLN A 16 11.27 -23.57 8.05
C GLN A 16 11.78 -23.92 9.46
N ARG A 17 12.59 -25.00 9.58
CA ARG A 17 13.23 -25.42 10.82
C ARG A 17 14.18 -24.34 11.32
N TRP A 18 15.09 -23.87 10.46
CA TRP A 18 16.06 -22.85 10.82
C TRP A 18 15.40 -21.57 11.34
N ARG A 19 14.45 -21.02 10.59
CA ARG A 19 13.81 -19.75 10.96
C ARG A 19 12.89 -19.87 12.19
N ARG A 20 12.22 -20.98 12.39
CA ARG A 20 11.25 -21.15 13.49
C ARG A 20 11.82 -21.74 14.76
N GLN A 21 12.94 -22.46 14.69
CA GLN A 21 13.48 -23.21 15.83
C GLN A 21 14.90 -22.77 16.22
N GLU A 22 15.69 -22.27 15.29
CA GLU A 22 17.11 -22.00 15.49
C GLU A 22 17.46 -20.50 15.45
N CYS A 23 16.51 -19.63 15.04
CA CYS A 23 16.73 -18.18 14.90
C CYS A 23 15.82 -17.35 15.81
N ILE A 24 16.35 -16.22 16.28
CA ILE A 24 15.55 -15.11 16.80
C ILE A 24 15.31 -14.13 15.63
N ASN A 25 14.06 -13.99 15.22
CA ASN A 25 13.70 -13.16 14.06
C ASN A 25 13.46 -11.71 14.51
N LEU A 26 14.35 -10.80 14.14
CA LEU A 26 14.28 -9.36 14.49
C LEU A 26 14.07 -8.46 13.27
N ILE A 27 13.65 -9.02 12.14
CA ILE A 27 13.38 -8.24 10.92
C ILE A 27 11.97 -7.62 11.03
N ALA A 28 11.92 -6.30 11.14
CA ALA A 28 10.67 -5.54 11.36
C ALA A 28 9.64 -5.67 10.22
N SER A 29 10.07 -6.11 9.03
CA SER A 29 9.19 -6.35 7.87
C SER A 29 8.71 -7.80 7.77
N GLU A 30 8.98 -8.64 8.76
CA GLU A 30 8.51 -10.03 8.81
C GLU A 30 7.47 -10.21 9.91
N ASN A 31 6.51 -11.11 9.66
CA ASN A 31 5.53 -11.55 10.64
C ASN A 31 5.19 -13.03 10.41
N VAL A 32 4.45 -13.61 11.34
CA VAL A 32 3.96 -14.97 11.26
C VAL A 32 2.43 -14.94 11.16
N GLN A 33 1.92 -15.44 10.06
CA GLN A 33 0.49 -15.63 9.87
C GLN A 33 -0.05 -16.71 10.82
N SER A 34 -1.35 -16.65 11.13
CA SER A 34 -2.02 -17.72 11.86
C SER A 34 -1.98 -19.04 11.06
N PRO A 35 -2.06 -20.20 11.73
CA PRO A 35 -2.13 -21.49 11.03
C PRO A 35 -3.30 -21.57 10.04
N ALA A 36 -4.43 -20.95 10.34
CA ALA A 36 -5.60 -20.92 9.49
C ALA A 36 -5.34 -20.13 8.20
N VAL A 37 -4.70 -18.96 8.30
CA VAL A 37 -4.28 -18.15 7.14
C VAL A 37 -3.29 -18.92 6.28
N GLN A 38 -2.26 -19.53 6.87
CA GLN A 38 -1.28 -20.33 6.12
C GLN A 38 -1.93 -21.51 5.38
N GLN A 39 -2.91 -22.16 6.00
CA GLN A 39 -3.60 -23.30 5.40
C GLN A 39 -4.48 -22.90 4.21
N ILE A 40 -5.19 -21.78 4.31
CA ILE A 40 -6.15 -21.36 3.29
C ILE A 40 -5.48 -20.85 2.01
N GLU A 41 -4.22 -20.43 2.04
CA GLU A 41 -3.52 -19.91 0.86
C GLU A 41 -3.30 -20.97 -0.23
N GLY A 42 -3.27 -22.26 0.13
CA GLY A 42 -3.17 -23.38 -0.83
C GLY A 42 -4.51 -23.79 -1.43
N ASN A 43 -5.22 -22.87 -2.08
CA ASN A 43 -6.57 -23.11 -2.61
C ASN A 43 -6.64 -23.02 -4.15
N ASP A 44 -7.79 -23.42 -4.74
CA ASP A 44 -8.01 -23.47 -6.19
C ASP A 44 -7.85 -22.09 -6.88
N PHE A 45 -8.05 -20.97 -6.17
CA PHE A 45 -7.94 -19.64 -6.77
C PHE A 45 -6.53 -19.33 -7.30
N MET A 46 -5.50 -20.06 -6.86
CA MET A 46 -4.14 -19.90 -7.39
C MET A 46 -4.01 -20.19 -8.89
N CYS A 47 -4.97 -20.92 -9.47
CA CYS A 47 -5.00 -21.31 -10.88
C CYS A 47 -6.09 -20.54 -11.66
N ARG A 48 -6.68 -19.48 -11.11
CA ARG A 48 -7.81 -18.76 -11.70
C ARG A 48 -7.44 -17.34 -12.11
N TYR A 49 -8.32 -16.75 -12.93
CA TYR A 49 -8.25 -15.36 -13.37
C TYR A 49 -9.54 -14.62 -12.99
N ALA A 50 -9.40 -13.39 -12.46
CA ALA A 50 -10.52 -12.55 -12.08
C ALA A 50 -10.11 -11.06 -12.16
N GLU A 51 -9.66 -10.63 -13.34
CA GLU A 51 -9.37 -9.22 -13.60
C GLU A 51 -10.66 -8.41 -13.60
N GLY A 52 -10.59 -7.18 -13.13
CA GLY A 52 -11.73 -6.29 -12.93
C GLY A 52 -12.14 -6.18 -11.47
N HIS A 53 -13.36 -5.78 -11.24
CA HIS A 53 -14.01 -5.76 -9.93
C HIS A 53 -14.92 -6.98 -9.74
N PRO A 54 -15.26 -7.35 -8.50
CA PRO A 54 -16.30 -8.35 -8.25
C PRO A 54 -17.59 -8.00 -8.98
N ASN A 55 -18.21 -9.01 -9.62
CA ASN A 55 -19.53 -8.84 -10.23
C ASN A 55 -20.56 -8.54 -9.15
N THR A 56 -21.53 -7.71 -9.49
CA THR A 56 -22.69 -7.39 -8.65
C THR A 56 -23.97 -7.90 -9.32
N PRO A 57 -25.12 -7.97 -8.62
CA PRO A 57 -26.38 -8.30 -9.26
C PRO A 57 -26.78 -7.37 -10.42
N GLU A 58 -26.24 -6.13 -10.42
CA GLU A 58 -26.57 -5.08 -11.38
C GLU A 58 -25.58 -4.97 -12.53
N ALA A 59 -24.35 -5.51 -12.39
CA ALA A 59 -23.29 -5.31 -13.37
C ALA A 59 -22.25 -6.42 -13.39
N ASP A 60 -21.93 -6.89 -14.59
CA ASP A 60 -20.75 -7.71 -14.85
C ASP A 60 -19.52 -6.80 -14.94
N GLN A 61 -18.57 -6.98 -14.04
CA GLN A 61 -17.37 -6.16 -13.90
C GLN A 61 -16.07 -6.94 -14.10
N ARG A 62 -16.16 -8.27 -14.20
CA ARG A 62 -15.02 -9.15 -14.51
C ARG A 62 -14.84 -9.30 -16.01
N TYR A 63 -13.59 -9.51 -16.41
CA TYR A 63 -13.25 -9.85 -17.79
C TYR A 63 -13.29 -11.36 -18.06
N TYR A 64 -13.54 -12.19 -17.04
CA TYR A 64 -13.52 -13.65 -17.06
C TYR A 64 -14.78 -14.23 -16.45
N GLU A 65 -15.19 -15.37 -16.99
CA GLU A 65 -16.28 -16.20 -16.46
C GLU A 65 -15.80 -17.05 -15.28
N GLY A 66 -16.75 -17.59 -14.51
CA GLY A 66 -16.48 -18.55 -13.44
C GLY A 66 -15.92 -17.94 -12.15
N THR A 67 -16.11 -16.65 -11.92
CA THR A 67 -15.52 -15.90 -10.80
C THR A 67 -16.41 -15.85 -9.56
N ARG A 68 -17.62 -16.41 -9.58
CA ARG A 68 -18.64 -16.27 -8.54
C ARG A 68 -18.11 -16.27 -7.09
N PHE A 69 -17.35 -17.29 -6.69
CA PHE A 69 -16.87 -17.40 -5.32
C PHE A 69 -15.63 -16.55 -5.05
N ILE A 70 -14.89 -16.19 -6.09
CA ILE A 70 -13.82 -15.20 -6.01
C ILE A 70 -14.43 -13.81 -5.74
N ASP A 71 -15.50 -13.48 -6.43
CA ASP A 71 -16.25 -12.24 -6.25
C ASP A 71 -16.80 -12.11 -4.82
N GLU A 72 -17.40 -13.20 -4.31
CA GLU A 72 -17.93 -13.24 -2.95
C GLU A 72 -16.86 -12.96 -1.90
N VAL A 73 -15.68 -13.59 -2.00
CA VAL A 73 -14.62 -13.41 -0.99
C VAL A 73 -13.88 -12.09 -1.15
N GLU A 74 -13.70 -11.58 -2.37
CA GLU A 74 -13.07 -10.28 -2.60
C GLU A 74 -13.97 -9.13 -2.11
N ALA A 75 -15.27 -9.19 -2.41
CA ALA A 75 -16.24 -8.24 -1.90
C ALA A 75 -16.33 -8.27 -0.36
N LEU A 76 -16.25 -9.48 0.23
CA LEU A 76 -16.20 -9.66 1.68
C LEU A 76 -14.95 -8.99 2.27
N ALA A 77 -13.76 -9.31 1.76
CA ALA A 77 -12.50 -8.75 2.23
C ALA A 77 -12.48 -7.21 2.13
N THR A 78 -12.99 -6.67 1.04
CA THR A 78 -13.08 -5.22 0.82
C THR A 78 -14.01 -4.56 1.84
N ARG A 79 -15.21 -5.10 2.02
CA ARG A 79 -16.18 -4.57 2.98
C ARG A 79 -15.67 -4.63 4.43
N GLU A 80 -15.12 -5.76 4.84
CA GLU A 80 -14.62 -5.95 6.19
C GLU A 80 -13.35 -5.11 6.45
N MET A 81 -12.53 -4.87 5.43
CA MET A 81 -11.40 -3.95 5.54
C MET A 81 -11.86 -2.49 5.72
N ILE A 82 -12.91 -2.07 5.01
CA ILE A 82 -13.53 -0.75 5.19
C ILE A 82 -14.03 -0.59 6.63
N GLU A 83 -14.72 -1.60 7.14
CA GLU A 83 -15.27 -1.61 8.51
C GLU A 83 -14.15 -1.55 9.55
N LEU A 84 -13.14 -2.42 9.44
CA LEU A 84 -12.00 -2.48 10.36
C LEU A 84 -11.20 -1.17 10.36
N ALA A 85 -10.99 -0.57 9.18
CA ALA A 85 -10.21 0.67 9.05
C ALA A 85 -11.04 1.94 9.33
N GLY A 86 -12.35 1.87 9.44
CA GLY A 86 -13.22 3.02 9.60
C GLY A 86 -13.12 4.02 8.44
N CYS A 87 -12.96 3.53 7.21
CA CYS A 87 -12.74 4.34 6.02
C CYS A 87 -13.92 4.27 5.04
N GLN A 88 -13.85 5.04 3.94
CA GLN A 88 -14.91 5.08 2.93
C GLN A 88 -14.66 4.13 1.76
N GLN A 89 -13.41 3.88 1.45
CA GLN A 89 -13.01 3.05 0.31
C GLN A 89 -11.84 2.13 0.69
N ALA A 90 -11.82 0.92 0.09
CA ALA A 90 -10.68 0.01 0.16
C ALA A 90 -10.47 -0.70 -1.18
N ASP A 91 -9.20 -0.91 -1.54
CA ASP A 91 -8.80 -1.78 -2.64
C ASP A 91 -7.83 -2.84 -2.10
N VAL A 92 -8.28 -4.09 -2.16
CA VAL A 92 -7.53 -5.26 -1.66
C VAL A 92 -6.74 -5.99 -2.76
N ARG A 93 -6.79 -5.47 -4.01
CA ARG A 93 -6.14 -6.10 -5.17
C ARG A 93 -4.62 -5.92 -5.23
N PRO A 94 -3.97 -4.87 -4.68
CA PRO A 94 -2.51 -4.78 -4.71
C PRO A 94 -1.84 -6.02 -4.11
N ILE A 95 -0.79 -6.51 -4.78
CA ILE A 95 -0.03 -7.70 -4.34
C ILE A 95 1.14 -7.36 -3.40
N SER A 96 1.38 -6.09 -3.17
CA SER A 96 2.39 -5.59 -2.22
C SER A 96 2.14 -4.12 -1.88
N GLY A 97 2.69 -3.65 -0.76
CA GLY A 97 2.69 -2.21 -0.43
C GLY A 97 3.38 -1.35 -1.49
N ASN A 98 4.45 -1.86 -2.10
CA ASN A 98 5.11 -1.15 -3.20
C ASN A 98 4.20 -1.02 -4.44
N GLN A 99 3.39 -2.02 -4.75
CA GLN A 99 2.41 -1.91 -5.84
C GLN A 99 1.28 -0.94 -5.48
N ALA A 100 0.82 -0.92 -4.22
CA ALA A 100 -0.13 0.07 -3.74
C ALA A 100 0.42 1.50 -3.95
N ASN A 101 1.68 1.74 -3.58
CA ASN A 101 2.38 3.00 -3.85
C ASN A 101 2.48 3.29 -5.36
N THR A 102 2.76 2.27 -6.18
CA THR A 102 2.82 2.40 -7.64
C THR A 102 1.48 2.84 -8.21
N ALA A 103 0.38 2.26 -7.76
CA ALA A 103 -0.96 2.63 -8.21
C ALA A 103 -1.28 4.10 -7.89
N VAL A 104 -0.96 4.56 -6.69
CA VAL A 104 -1.13 5.97 -6.28
C VAL A 104 -0.26 6.88 -7.13
N ALA A 105 1.02 6.53 -7.35
CA ALA A 105 1.90 7.31 -8.20
C ALA A 105 1.38 7.40 -9.65
N LEU A 106 0.90 6.26 -10.20
CA LEU A 106 0.29 6.19 -11.53
C LEU A 106 -0.94 7.08 -11.66
N ALA A 107 -1.72 7.18 -10.60
CA ALA A 107 -2.96 7.91 -10.56
C ALA A 107 -2.76 9.42 -10.48
N LEU A 108 -1.89 9.87 -9.58
CA LEU A 108 -1.88 11.23 -9.10
C LEU A 108 -0.72 12.08 -9.64
N LEU A 109 0.31 11.46 -10.23
CA LEU A 109 1.52 12.18 -10.63
C LEU A 109 1.74 12.21 -12.14
N ARG A 110 2.39 13.28 -12.60
CA ARG A 110 2.88 13.51 -13.96
C ARG A 110 4.35 13.86 -13.94
N GLY A 111 5.05 13.73 -15.05
CA GLY A 111 6.41 14.23 -15.18
C GLY A 111 6.47 15.71 -14.88
N GLY A 112 7.46 16.11 -14.08
CA GLY A 112 7.63 17.49 -13.62
C GLY A 112 6.94 17.81 -12.27
N ASP A 113 6.02 16.97 -11.81
CA ASP A 113 5.35 17.15 -10.53
C ASP A 113 6.34 17.08 -9.35
N THR A 114 5.96 17.72 -8.25
CA THR A 114 6.74 17.70 -6.99
C THR A 114 6.06 16.81 -5.96
N VAL A 115 6.85 15.99 -5.28
CA VAL A 115 6.41 15.13 -4.17
C VAL A 115 7.24 15.44 -2.93
N LEU A 116 6.60 15.58 -1.78
CA LEU A 116 7.25 15.64 -0.48
C LEU A 116 7.16 14.27 0.21
N CYS A 117 8.28 13.80 0.76
CA CYS A 117 8.34 12.50 1.44
C CYS A 117 9.49 12.44 2.46
N ASN A 118 9.59 11.34 3.21
CA ASN A 118 10.73 11.06 4.07
C ASN A 118 11.94 10.61 3.24
N SER A 119 13.13 11.14 3.52
CA SER A 119 14.36 10.63 2.92
C SER A 119 14.75 9.26 3.50
N ILE A 120 15.55 8.49 2.76
CA ILE A 120 16.08 7.19 3.24
C ILE A 120 16.91 7.37 4.51
N ASP A 121 17.67 8.47 4.61
CA ASP A 121 18.58 8.74 5.72
C ASP A 121 17.87 8.90 7.07
N VAL A 122 16.57 9.23 7.04
CA VAL A 122 15.72 9.35 8.23
C VAL A 122 14.64 8.26 8.28
N GLY A 123 14.88 7.13 7.61
CA GLY A 123 14.04 5.95 7.67
C GLY A 123 12.95 5.86 6.61
N GLY A 124 12.92 6.74 5.61
CA GLY A 124 11.99 6.71 4.49
C GLY A 124 12.10 5.41 3.67
N HIS A 125 10.98 4.96 3.10
CA HIS A 125 10.98 3.78 2.25
C HIS A 125 11.59 4.08 0.87
N ILE A 126 12.28 3.09 0.30
CA ILE A 126 12.94 3.21 -1.01
C ILE A 126 11.99 3.62 -2.14
N SER A 127 10.71 3.23 -2.09
CA SER A 127 9.71 3.63 -3.08
C SER A 127 9.44 5.14 -3.11
N HIS A 128 9.66 5.83 -2.00
CA HIS A 128 9.44 7.28 -1.86
C HIS A 128 10.63 8.13 -2.33
N ASN A 129 11.71 7.51 -2.76
CA ASN A 129 12.96 8.21 -3.07
C ASN A 129 13.23 8.20 -4.59
N PRO A 130 14.23 8.97 -5.09
CA PRO A 130 14.49 9.11 -6.52
C PRO A 130 14.72 7.81 -7.28
N ILE A 131 15.16 6.75 -6.59
CA ILE A 131 15.34 5.40 -7.18
C ILE A 131 14.07 4.54 -7.15
N GLY A 132 13.03 4.97 -6.44
CA GLY A 132 11.77 4.26 -6.28
C GLY A 132 10.67 4.70 -7.25
N VAL A 133 9.45 4.17 -7.03
CA VAL A 133 8.30 4.36 -7.93
C VAL A 133 7.85 5.81 -8.04
N PHE A 134 7.96 6.58 -6.95
CA PHE A 134 7.57 7.99 -6.95
C PHE A 134 8.60 8.90 -7.64
N GLY A 135 9.88 8.55 -7.59
CA GLY A 135 10.94 9.35 -8.19
C GLY A 135 11.26 9.00 -9.66
N ARG A 136 11.09 7.73 -10.04
CA ARG A 136 11.42 7.25 -11.39
C ARG A 136 10.28 7.32 -12.38
N ARG A 137 9.14 7.85 -11.97
CA ARG A 137 8.00 7.80 -12.85
C ARG A 137 8.15 8.69 -14.05
N ILE A 138 8.03 8.06 -15.22
CA ILE A 138 8.03 8.71 -16.51
C ILE A 138 6.64 8.56 -17.09
N GLN A 139 5.98 9.66 -17.35
CA GLN A 139 4.81 9.69 -18.22
C GLN A 139 5.07 10.59 -19.42
N VAL A 140 5.04 9.98 -20.58
CA VAL A 140 4.83 10.73 -21.82
C VAL A 140 3.58 10.14 -22.45
N ARG A 141 2.64 10.96 -22.85
CA ARG A 141 1.41 10.52 -23.53
C ARG A 141 1.76 9.55 -24.65
N GLY A 142 1.48 8.24 -24.43
CA GLY A 142 1.62 7.21 -25.45
C GLY A 142 3.03 6.72 -25.78
N GLN A 143 4.06 7.19 -25.12
CA GLN A 143 5.45 6.70 -25.32
C GLN A 143 6.15 6.47 -23.98
N VAL A 144 6.71 5.27 -23.81
CA VAL A 144 7.67 4.99 -22.75
C VAL A 144 9.03 5.49 -23.26
N LEU A 145 9.42 6.69 -22.86
CA LEU A 145 10.74 7.23 -23.18
C LEU A 145 11.71 6.92 -22.05
N ALA A 146 12.96 6.68 -22.43
CA ALA A 146 14.07 6.53 -21.50
C ALA A 146 14.13 7.71 -20.51
N LEU A 147 14.65 7.43 -19.31
CA LEU A 147 14.87 8.37 -18.22
C LEU A 147 15.48 9.70 -18.70
N GLN A 148 14.63 10.65 -19.04
CA GLN A 148 15.04 12.03 -19.28
C GLN A 148 14.74 12.83 -18.01
N LYS A 149 15.72 13.59 -17.54
CA LYS A 149 15.66 14.40 -16.32
C LYS A 149 14.46 15.36 -16.31
N GLU A 150 14.04 15.77 -17.48
CA GLU A 150 12.93 16.71 -17.70
C GLU A 150 11.52 16.13 -17.45
N ASN A 151 11.42 14.80 -17.41
CA ASN A 151 10.17 14.07 -17.16
C ASN A 151 10.16 13.32 -15.83
N SER A 152 11.19 13.51 -14.99
CA SER A 152 11.24 12.90 -13.65
C SER A 152 10.37 13.68 -12.68
N ILE A 153 9.90 12.98 -11.63
CA ILE A 153 9.25 13.61 -10.48
C ILE A 153 10.31 14.36 -9.66
N ASN A 154 10.00 15.59 -9.26
CA ASN A 154 10.84 16.36 -8.36
C ASN A 154 10.58 15.89 -6.93
N MET A 155 11.61 15.36 -6.28
CA MET A 155 11.51 14.90 -4.90
C MET A 155 12.04 15.98 -3.96
N ALA A 156 11.28 16.30 -2.91
CA ALA A 156 11.74 17.08 -1.78
C ALA A 156 11.48 16.31 -0.48
N PHE A 157 12.32 16.53 0.50
CA PHE A 157 12.29 15.75 1.74
C PHE A 157 11.81 16.58 2.90
N TRP A 158 11.04 15.93 3.78
CA TRP A 158 10.54 16.52 5.00
C TRP A 158 11.71 16.96 5.91
N PRO A 159 11.63 18.15 6.51
CA PRO A 159 12.54 18.57 7.56
C PRO A 159 12.32 17.75 8.83
N THR A 160 13.41 17.38 9.48
CA THR A 160 13.39 16.66 10.76
C THR A 160 13.87 17.55 11.89
N THR A 161 13.45 17.22 13.10
CA THR A 161 14.04 17.77 14.33
C THR A 161 15.51 17.34 14.46
N PRO A 162 16.31 18.01 15.31
CA PRO A 162 17.73 17.69 15.46
C PRO A 162 18.03 16.25 15.90
N ASP A 163 17.07 15.55 16.50
CA ASP A 163 17.21 14.14 16.87
C ASP A 163 17.13 13.17 15.68
N GLY A 164 16.65 13.64 14.50
CA GLY A 164 16.50 12.85 13.28
C GLY A 164 15.35 11.83 13.30
N TYR A 165 14.59 11.73 14.39
CA TYR A 165 13.50 10.76 14.53
C TYR A 165 12.12 11.36 14.24
N HIS A 166 11.93 12.63 14.55
CA HIS A 166 10.66 13.33 14.36
C HIS A 166 10.71 14.27 13.15
N LEU A 167 9.57 14.44 12.51
CA LEU A 167 9.39 15.54 11.56
C LEU A 167 9.16 16.86 12.32
N ASP A 168 9.76 17.94 11.83
CA ASP A 168 9.49 19.29 12.33
C ASP A 168 8.17 19.79 11.73
N GLY A 169 7.07 19.66 12.46
CA GLY A 169 5.73 19.98 11.97
C GLY A 169 5.59 21.39 11.39
N PRO A 170 5.96 22.46 12.10
CA PRO A 170 5.98 23.82 11.55
C PRO A 170 6.78 23.94 10.27
N ALA A 171 8.01 23.42 10.24
CA ALA A 171 8.85 23.46 9.04
C ALA A 171 8.27 22.61 7.88
N CYS A 172 7.55 21.54 8.17
CA CYS A 172 6.81 20.78 7.16
C CYS A 172 5.69 21.60 6.54
N VAL A 173 4.92 22.35 7.33
CA VAL A 173 3.88 23.27 6.86
C VAL A 173 4.48 24.33 5.93
N ASP A 174 5.56 24.99 6.36
CA ASP A 174 6.27 25.99 5.56
C ASP A 174 6.77 25.41 4.23
N LEU A 175 7.24 24.17 4.25
CA LEU A 175 7.72 23.50 3.04
C LEU A 175 6.59 23.22 2.05
N VAL A 176 5.40 22.80 2.53
CA VAL A 176 4.20 22.63 1.68
C VAL A 176 3.81 23.95 1.04
N GLU A 177 3.76 25.04 1.82
CA GLU A 177 3.44 26.38 1.33
C GLU A 177 4.44 26.85 0.26
N GLN A 178 5.72 26.60 0.47
CA GLN A 178 6.79 26.98 -0.45
C GLN A 178 6.79 26.18 -1.75
N LYS A 179 6.61 24.86 -1.65
CA LYS A 179 6.78 23.94 -2.79
C LYS A 179 5.50 23.66 -3.56
N ARG A 180 4.33 23.80 -2.94
CA ARG A 180 3.03 23.46 -3.55
C ARG A 180 3.06 22.12 -4.29
N PRO A 181 3.37 21.02 -3.58
CA PRO A 181 3.54 19.71 -4.21
C PRO A 181 2.22 19.18 -4.79
N GLN A 182 2.31 18.24 -5.72
CA GLN A 182 1.16 17.52 -6.26
C GLN A 182 0.74 16.34 -5.38
N LEU A 183 1.65 15.88 -4.52
CA LEU A 183 1.39 14.83 -3.54
C LEU A 183 2.32 15.00 -2.35
N VAL A 184 1.81 14.79 -1.15
CA VAL A 184 2.63 14.61 0.04
C VAL A 184 2.51 13.18 0.54
N ILE A 185 3.64 12.61 1.00
CA ILE A 185 3.73 11.26 1.54
C ILE A 185 4.28 11.35 2.95
N LEU A 186 3.47 10.96 3.91
CA LEU A 186 3.86 10.70 5.30
C LEU A 186 4.00 9.20 5.51
N GLY A 187 4.71 8.79 6.56
CA GLY A 187 5.02 7.38 6.79
C GLY A 187 6.39 6.96 6.26
N LYS A 188 6.97 5.95 6.87
CA LYS A 188 8.35 5.50 6.61
C LYS A 188 8.57 4.05 7.06
N SER A 189 9.73 3.48 6.69
CA SER A 189 10.09 2.11 7.10
C SER A 189 10.56 2.04 8.55
N MET A 190 11.39 2.98 9.00
CA MET A 190 11.78 3.10 10.40
C MET A 190 10.82 4.06 11.12
N PHE A 191 9.70 3.51 11.57
CA PHE A 191 8.58 4.27 12.08
C PHE A 191 8.45 4.12 13.60
N LEU A 192 9.14 4.97 14.36
CA LEU A 192 9.16 4.90 15.82
C LEU A 192 8.13 5.81 16.48
N PHE A 193 7.83 6.95 15.88
CA PHE A 193 6.96 8.00 16.44
C PHE A 193 5.94 8.46 15.42
N PRO A 194 4.74 8.91 15.86
CA PRO A 194 3.76 9.55 14.98
C PRO A 194 4.32 10.72 14.18
N GLU A 195 3.81 10.92 12.98
CA GLU A 195 4.14 12.06 12.12
C GLU A 195 3.08 13.17 12.24
N PRO A 196 3.39 14.44 11.90
CA PRO A 196 2.50 15.59 12.09
C PRO A 196 1.40 15.64 11.01
N VAL A 197 0.60 14.56 10.86
CA VAL A 197 -0.41 14.41 9.80
C VAL A 197 -1.42 15.54 9.85
N ASN A 198 -1.96 15.88 11.02
CA ASN A 198 -2.98 16.92 11.15
C ASN A 198 -2.49 18.29 10.67
N GLN A 199 -1.26 18.67 11.01
CA GLN A 199 -0.68 19.98 10.61
C GLN A 199 -0.46 20.01 9.09
N VAL A 200 0.11 18.95 8.54
CA VAL A 200 0.36 18.84 7.09
C VAL A 200 -0.96 18.73 6.30
N ALA A 201 -1.92 17.96 6.79
CA ALA A 201 -3.20 17.81 6.12
C ALA A 201 -4.04 19.10 6.09
N GLU A 202 -3.94 19.93 7.13
CA GLU A 202 -4.63 21.22 7.17
C GLU A 202 -4.16 22.15 6.03
N VAL A 203 -2.86 22.33 5.86
CA VAL A 203 -2.31 23.15 4.78
C VAL A 203 -2.55 22.50 3.41
N CYS A 204 -2.44 21.19 3.30
CA CYS A 204 -2.71 20.48 2.05
C CYS A 204 -4.17 20.65 1.59
N ARG A 205 -5.13 20.56 2.52
CA ARG A 205 -6.56 20.77 2.23
C ARG A 205 -6.83 22.16 1.68
N ALA A 206 -6.18 23.20 2.21
CA ALA A 206 -6.31 24.57 1.71
C ALA A 206 -5.88 24.72 0.24
N HIS A 207 -5.05 23.82 -0.25
CA HIS A 207 -4.49 23.87 -1.61
C HIS A 207 -4.94 22.70 -2.50
N GLY A 208 -5.86 21.87 -2.05
CA GLY A 208 -6.33 20.69 -2.80
C GLY A 208 -5.23 19.66 -3.08
N ILE A 209 -4.27 19.51 -2.16
CA ILE A 209 -3.15 18.58 -2.28
C ILE A 209 -3.51 17.26 -1.60
N PRO A 210 -3.44 16.10 -2.28
CA PRO A 210 -3.68 14.81 -1.69
C PRO A 210 -2.60 14.46 -0.65
N VAL A 211 -3.02 13.88 0.47
CA VAL A 211 -2.16 13.40 1.55
C VAL A 211 -2.21 11.88 1.55
N LEU A 212 -1.09 11.25 1.25
CA LEU A 212 -0.87 9.81 1.36
C LEU A 212 -0.12 9.50 2.65
N TYR A 213 -0.60 8.49 3.38
CA TYR A 213 0.10 7.92 4.52
C TYR A 213 0.54 6.48 4.20
N ASP A 214 1.84 6.23 4.11
CA ASP A 214 2.38 4.89 3.93
C ASP A 214 2.46 4.19 5.29
N ALA A 215 1.47 3.35 5.56
CA ALA A 215 1.33 2.58 6.78
C ALA A 215 1.96 1.18 6.69
N ALA A 216 2.79 0.90 5.69
CA ALA A 216 3.28 -0.46 5.43
C ALA A 216 3.86 -1.14 6.69
N HIS A 217 4.56 -0.40 7.54
CA HIS A 217 5.16 -0.91 8.77
C HIS A 217 4.26 -0.82 10.02
N VAL A 218 3.17 -0.06 9.96
CA VAL A 218 2.35 0.25 11.15
C VAL A 218 0.86 -0.07 10.98
N LEU A 219 0.43 -0.64 9.86
CA LEU A 219 -0.99 -0.90 9.59
C LEU A 219 -1.66 -1.69 10.72
N GLY A 220 -1.05 -2.78 11.17
CA GLY A 220 -1.62 -3.59 12.26
C GLY A 220 -1.74 -2.82 13.58
N LEU A 221 -0.79 -1.92 13.86
CA LEU A 221 -0.84 -1.08 15.05
C LEU A 221 -1.94 0.00 14.93
N ILE A 222 -2.13 0.58 13.74
CA ILE A 222 -3.20 1.54 13.45
C ILE A 222 -4.57 0.88 13.63
N LEU A 223 -4.79 -0.26 12.97
CA LEU A 223 -6.06 -0.98 13.01
C LEU A 223 -6.37 -1.55 14.41
N GLY A 224 -5.32 -1.94 15.15
CA GLY A 224 -5.43 -2.36 16.55
C GLY A 224 -5.56 -1.19 17.55
N GLY A 225 -5.65 0.06 17.10
CA GLY A 225 -5.80 1.25 17.95
C GLY A 225 -4.58 1.58 18.82
N GLN A 226 -3.40 1.06 18.49
CA GLN A 226 -2.16 1.19 19.28
C GLN A 226 -1.15 2.16 18.67
N PHE A 227 -1.55 2.90 17.64
CA PHE A 227 -0.72 3.89 16.98
C PHE A 227 -1.57 5.06 16.47
N GLN A 228 -0.97 5.93 15.67
CA GLN A 228 -1.59 7.09 15.05
C GLN A 228 -2.87 6.73 14.27
N GLN A 229 -3.77 7.70 14.12
CA GLN A 229 -5.02 7.53 13.37
C GLN A 229 -5.04 8.47 12.14
N PRO A 230 -4.36 8.11 11.04
CA PRO A 230 -4.09 9.04 9.94
C PRO A 230 -5.35 9.63 9.30
N PHE A 231 -6.44 8.85 9.17
CA PHE A 231 -7.70 9.35 8.62
C PHE A 231 -8.36 10.39 9.52
N ALA A 232 -8.35 10.18 10.83
CA ALA A 232 -8.87 11.16 11.78
C ALA A 232 -8.02 12.45 11.80
N GLU A 233 -6.76 12.35 11.43
CA GLU A 233 -5.81 13.46 11.33
C GLU A 233 -5.82 14.13 9.94
N GLY A 234 -6.57 13.62 8.98
CA GLY A 234 -6.82 14.27 7.69
C GLY A 234 -6.07 13.68 6.49
N ALA A 235 -5.47 12.50 6.60
CA ALA A 235 -4.97 11.78 5.42
C ALA A 235 -6.13 11.40 4.48
N HIS A 236 -5.89 11.47 3.17
CA HIS A 236 -6.88 11.08 2.15
C HIS A 236 -6.73 9.62 1.75
N LEU A 237 -5.49 9.13 1.74
CA LEU A 237 -5.11 7.78 1.31
C LEU A 237 -4.18 7.14 2.33
N ILE A 238 -4.35 5.83 2.53
CA ILE A 238 -3.37 4.98 3.20
C ILE A 238 -2.97 3.88 2.23
N THR A 239 -1.67 3.67 2.04
CA THR A 239 -1.11 2.47 1.41
C THR A 239 -0.44 1.62 2.46
N ALA A 240 -0.54 0.30 2.34
CA ALA A 240 0.11 -0.58 3.30
C ALA A 240 0.47 -1.95 2.72
N SER A 241 1.39 -2.63 3.42
CA SER A 241 1.61 -4.07 3.29
C SER A 241 0.75 -4.81 4.32
N THR A 242 0.23 -5.96 3.94
CA THR A 242 -0.62 -6.79 4.81
C THR A 242 0.11 -7.94 5.50
N HIS A 243 1.44 -7.94 5.50
CA HIS A 243 2.27 -9.04 5.99
C HIS A 243 3.40 -8.59 6.94
N LYS A 244 3.27 -7.39 7.51
CA LYS A 244 4.24 -6.83 8.46
C LYS A 244 3.58 -6.78 9.85
N THR A 245 3.34 -5.60 10.43
CA THR A 245 2.59 -5.51 11.71
C THR A 245 1.14 -5.99 11.56
N PHE A 246 0.54 -5.86 10.39
CA PHE A 246 -0.69 -6.58 10.04
C PHE A 246 -0.31 -8.02 9.67
N PRO A 247 -0.81 -9.06 10.39
CA PRO A 247 -0.25 -10.43 10.30
C PRO A 247 -0.89 -11.28 9.21
N GLY A 248 -1.17 -10.71 8.06
CA GLY A 248 -1.84 -11.36 6.93
C GLY A 248 -0.88 -11.86 5.84
N PRO A 249 -1.43 -12.26 4.70
CA PRO A 249 -0.68 -12.73 3.54
C PRO A 249 0.14 -11.60 2.90
N GLN A 250 1.14 -11.99 2.11
CA GLN A 250 1.94 -11.03 1.34
C GLN A 250 1.08 -10.36 0.26
N ARG A 251 0.45 -9.26 0.64
CA ARG A 251 -0.34 -8.38 -0.22
C ARG A 251 -0.09 -6.92 0.15
N GLY A 252 -0.70 -6.04 -0.60
CA GLY A 252 -0.90 -4.65 -0.25
C GLY A 252 -2.38 -4.31 -0.14
N VAL A 253 -2.66 -3.14 0.40
CA VAL A 253 -3.99 -2.56 0.45
C VAL A 253 -3.88 -1.05 0.23
N ILE A 254 -4.91 -0.48 -0.40
CA ILE A 254 -5.11 0.97 -0.47
C ILE A 254 -6.43 1.27 0.21
N LEU A 255 -6.40 2.18 1.18
CA LEU A 255 -7.57 2.66 1.89
C LEU A 255 -7.79 4.12 1.53
N GLY A 256 -9.03 4.54 1.42
CA GLY A 256 -9.42 5.90 1.08
C GLY A 256 -10.44 6.47 2.05
N ASN A 257 -10.30 7.75 2.36
CA ASN A 257 -11.30 8.50 3.11
C ASN A 257 -11.67 9.77 2.31
N MET A 258 -12.22 9.54 1.13
CA MET A 258 -12.53 10.57 0.14
C MET A 258 -14.03 10.77 0.07
N THR A 259 -14.48 12.00 0.25
CA THR A 259 -15.90 12.35 0.39
C THR A 259 -16.38 13.39 -0.61
N THR A 260 -15.48 14.27 -1.09
CA THR A 260 -15.84 15.30 -2.07
C THR A 260 -15.78 14.76 -3.52
N PRO A 261 -16.53 15.35 -4.46
CA PRO A 261 -16.46 14.96 -5.86
C PRO A 261 -15.06 15.03 -6.48
N GLU A 262 -14.23 15.96 -6.03
CA GLU A 262 -12.84 16.13 -6.47
C GLU A 262 -11.97 14.99 -5.95
N GLU A 263 -12.08 14.66 -4.67
CA GLU A 263 -11.34 13.55 -4.04
C GLU A 263 -11.75 12.20 -4.63
N LEU A 264 -13.03 12.00 -4.93
CA LEU A 264 -13.52 10.79 -5.57
C LEU A 264 -12.95 10.58 -6.98
N LYS A 265 -12.52 11.66 -7.68
CA LYS A 265 -11.75 11.52 -8.92
C LYS A 265 -10.35 10.96 -8.67
N TRP A 266 -9.72 11.30 -7.54
CA TRP A 266 -8.45 10.68 -7.15
C TRP A 266 -8.63 9.18 -6.93
N TRP A 267 -9.67 8.79 -6.18
CA TRP A 267 -9.96 7.36 -5.95
C TRP A 267 -10.18 6.61 -7.27
N SER A 268 -11.01 7.13 -8.15
CA SER A 268 -11.25 6.52 -9.48
C SER A 268 -9.97 6.41 -10.31
N SER A 269 -9.01 7.31 -10.11
CA SER A 269 -7.71 7.24 -10.79
C SER A 269 -6.80 6.20 -10.13
N VAL A 270 -6.82 6.10 -8.79
CA VAL A 270 -6.09 5.08 -8.03
C VAL A 270 -6.56 3.68 -8.41
N ASP A 271 -7.87 3.48 -8.50
CA ASP A 271 -8.47 2.22 -8.96
C ASP A 271 -7.91 1.77 -10.32
N ARG A 272 -7.88 2.68 -11.30
CA ARG A 272 -7.24 2.43 -12.61
C ARG A 272 -5.72 2.28 -12.51
N GLY A 273 -5.11 2.89 -11.53
CA GLY A 273 -3.69 2.73 -11.23
C GLY A 273 -3.36 1.33 -10.72
N VAL A 274 -4.29 0.71 -9.99
CA VAL A 274 -4.18 -0.71 -9.59
C VAL A 274 -4.37 -1.60 -10.81
N MET A 275 -5.52 -1.53 -11.46
CA MET A 275 -5.85 -2.35 -12.63
C MET A 275 -6.54 -1.49 -13.71
N PRO A 276 -6.00 -1.44 -14.94
CA PRO A 276 -4.87 -2.22 -15.45
C PRO A 276 -3.49 -1.54 -15.29
N GLY A 277 -3.36 -0.49 -14.48
CA GLY A 277 -2.15 0.36 -14.45
C GLY A 277 -0.90 -0.35 -13.93
N SER A 278 -1.00 -1.17 -12.89
CA SER A 278 0.14 -1.81 -12.24
C SER A 278 -0.02 -3.31 -12.01
N SER A 279 -1.19 -3.86 -12.27
CA SER A 279 -1.44 -5.31 -12.22
C SER A 279 -2.46 -5.75 -13.25
N SER A 280 -2.51 -7.07 -13.45
CA SER A 280 -3.56 -7.80 -14.14
C SER A 280 -4.24 -8.75 -13.14
N ASN A 281 -3.97 -10.05 -13.20
CA ASN A 281 -4.50 -11.00 -12.23
C ASN A 281 -3.76 -10.88 -10.87
N HIS A 282 -4.47 -10.60 -9.80
CA HIS A 282 -3.93 -10.08 -8.54
C HIS A 282 -3.73 -11.15 -7.44
N HIS A 283 -3.21 -12.33 -7.78
CA HIS A 283 -2.90 -13.41 -6.82
C HIS A 283 -4.12 -13.78 -5.94
N LEU A 284 -5.17 -14.22 -6.58
CA LEU A 284 -6.49 -14.46 -5.98
C LEU A 284 -6.48 -15.37 -4.75
N HIS A 285 -5.58 -16.37 -4.72
CA HIS A 285 -5.48 -17.37 -3.66
C HIS A 285 -5.12 -16.78 -2.28
N THR A 286 -4.54 -15.61 -2.23
CA THR A 286 -4.20 -14.94 -0.95
C THR A 286 -5.33 -14.03 -0.43
N ILE A 287 -6.39 -13.76 -1.21
CA ILE A 287 -7.53 -12.94 -0.76
C ILE A 287 -8.30 -13.62 0.39
N PRO A 288 -8.60 -14.94 0.34
CA PRO A 288 -9.22 -15.62 1.48
C PRO A 288 -8.38 -15.51 2.76
N GLY A 289 -7.06 -15.58 2.66
CA GLY A 289 -6.15 -15.37 3.78
C GLY A 289 -6.22 -13.95 4.35
N LEU A 290 -6.33 -12.94 3.48
CA LEU A 290 -6.54 -11.55 3.91
C LEU A 290 -7.88 -11.40 4.64
N ALA A 291 -8.98 -11.91 4.08
CA ALA A 291 -10.31 -11.86 4.71
C ALA A 291 -10.32 -12.53 6.09
N LEU A 292 -9.65 -13.68 6.20
CA LEU A 292 -9.51 -14.37 7.48
C LEU A 292 -8.70 -13.55 8.50
N THR A 293 -7.58 -12.96 8.07
CA THR A 293 -6.77 -12.10 8.95
C THR A 293 -7.55 -10.88 9.45
N ILE A 294 -8.36 -10.25 8.60
CA ILE A 294 -9.21 -9.11 9.00
C ILE A 294 -10.12 -9.51 10.17
N ARG A 295 -10.67 -10.71 10.15
CA ARG A 295 -11.55 -11.23 11.22
C ARG A 295 -10.81 -11.67 12.48
N GLU A 296 -9.53 -11.96 12.38
CA GLU A 296 -8.67 -12.29 13.51
C GLU A 296 -8.14 -11.05 14.24
N MET A 297 -8.22 -9.85 13.61
CA MET A 297 -7.84 -8.56 14.19
C MET A 297 -8.92 -8.00 15.12
#